data_5ec2bb1fad73f70fbd47f8e64ef9fc18
#
_entry.id   5ec2bb1fad73f70fbd47f8e64ef9fc18
#
_cell.length_a   1.000
_cell.length_b   1.000
_cell.length_c   1.000
_cell.angle_alpha   90.00
_cell.angle_beta   90.00
_cell.angle_gamma   90.00
#
_symmetry.space_group_name_H-M   'P 1'
#
loop_
_entity.id
_entity.type
_entity.pdbx_description
1 polymer ?
#
loop_
_entity_poly.entity_id
_entity_poly.type
_entity_poly.pdbx_seq_one_letter_code
_entity_poly.pdbx_strand_id
1 'polypeptide(L)'
;MFQKKQKIYSETQGVCIVENIVQLPAGKGETLPYYVLKSVLDEKTSYIPVNNHQVSLRELFTEEEARELLENPELEKNEQLKAAVHYVLQSKE
;
A
#
# COMPACT_ATOMS: atom_id res chain seq x y z
N MET A 1 -10.35 -7.24 2.87
CA MET A 1 -10.15 -6.83 1.48
C MET A 1 -10.20 -5.32 1.35
N PHE A 2 -9.24 -4.74 0.66
CA PHE A 2 -9.21 -3.29 0.50
C PHE A 2 -10.23 -2.84 -0.54
N GLN A 3 -10.64 -1.59 -0.43
CA GLN A 3 -11.65 -1.04 -1.32
C GLN A 3 -11.02 -0.07 -2.31
N LYS A 4 -11.74 0.15 -3.40
CA LYS A 4 -11.32 1.10 -4.43
C LYS A 4 -11.15 2.48 -3.81
N LYS A 5 -10.06 3.16 -4.17
CA LYS A 5 -9.68 4.49 -3.68
C LYS A 5 -9.17 4.51 -2.25
N GLN A 6 -9.03 3.36 -1.63
CA GLN A 6 -8.46 3.28 -0.28
C GLN A 6 -6.95 3.43 -0.34
N LYS A 7 -6.39 4.14 0.62
CA LYS A 7 -4.94 4.26 0.75
C LYS A 7 -4.46 3.12 1.64
N ILE A 8 -3.40 2.46 1.20
CA ILE A 8 -2.82 1.34 1.94
C ILE A 8 -1.31 1.48 1.97
N TYR A 9 -0.68 0.65 2.80
CA TYR A 9 0.78 0.60 2.89
C TYR A 9 1.27 -0.72 2.33
N SER A 10 2.19 -0.65 1.38
CA SER A 10 2.84 -1.81 0.80
C SER A 10 4.29 -1.83 1.26
N GLU A 11 4.78 -2.99 1.71
CA GLU A 11 6.15 -3.08 2.18
C GLU A 11 7.19 -2.84 1.09
N THR A 12 6.80 -2.97 -0.18
CA THR A 12 7.72 -2.76 -1.30
C THR A 12 7.60 -1.38 -1.94
N GLN A 13 6.43 -0.77 -1.88
CA GLN A 13 6.19 0.49 -2.57
C GLN A 13 5.85 1.66 -1.65
N GLY A 14 5.62 1.38 -0.38
CA GLY A 14 5.21 2.41 0.55
C GLY A 14 3.72 2.71 0.43
N VAL A 15 3.36 3.98 0.48
CA VAL A 15 1.95 4.36 0.43
C VAL A 15 1.41 4.24 -0.99
N CYS A 16 0.31 3.53 -1.14
CA CYS A 16 -0.34 3.31 -2.43
C CYS A 16 -1.82 3.58 -2.32
N ILE A 17 -2.44 3.84 -3.47
CA ILE A 17 -3.89 3.97 -3.56
C ILE A 17 -4.40 2.80 -4.38
N VAL A 18 -5.47 2.17 -3.90
CA VAL A 18 -6.14 1.13 -4.68
C VAL A 18 -6.96 1.83 -5.76
N GLU A 19 -6.41 1.87 -6.97
CA GLU A 19 -7.09 2.54 -8.06
C GLU A 19 -8.27 1.75 -8.60
N ASN A 20 -8.13 0.43 -8.58
CA ASN A 20 -9.18 -0.42 -9.11
C ASN A 20 -8.94 -1.85 -8.64
N ILE A 21 -9.93 -2.69 -8.85
CA ILE A 21 -9.80 -4.13 -8.64
C ILE A 21 -10.28 -4.75 -9.95
N VAL A 22 -9.38 -5.46 -10.62
CA VAL A 22 -9.67 -5.99 -11.95
C VAL A 22 -9.53 -7.50 -11.97
N GLN A 23 -10.16 -8.13 -12.95
CA GLN A 23 -10.03 -9.56 -13.16
C GLN A 23 -9.03 -9.79 -14.28
N LEU A 24 -7.99 -10.53 -14.01
CA LEU A 24 -6.97 -10.84 -15.00
C LEU A 24 -6.96 -12.33 -15.31
N PRO A 25 -6.63 -12.70 -16.53
CA PRO A 25 -6.59 -14.12 -16.90
C PRO A 25 -5.59 -14.90 -16.06
N ALA A 26 -6.00 -16.06 -15.57
CA ALA A 26 -5.16 -16.93 -14.76
C ALA A 26 -4.91 -18.26 -15.47
N GLY A 27 -5.23 -18.36 -16.76
CA GLY A 27 -5.07 -19.57 -17.52
C GLY A 27 -6.33 -20.43 -17.50
N LYS A 28 -6.48 -21.27 -18.53
CA LYS A 28 -7.60 -22.23 -18.62
C LYS A 28 -8.98 -21.59 -18.47
N GLY A 29 -9.12 -20.36 -18.96
CA GLY A 29 -10.42 -19.70 -18.91
C GLY A 29 -10.79 -19.12 -17.57
N GLU A 30 -9.90 -19.18 -16.59
CA GLU A 30 -10.16 -18.64 -15.27
C GLU A 30 -9.60 -17.21 -15.15
N THR A 31 -10.19 -16.43 -14.22
CA THR A 31 -9.67 -15.12 -13.93
C THR A 31 -9.47 -15.01 -12.42
N LEU A 32 -8.56 -14.14 -12.04
CA LEU A 32 -8.29 -13.86 -10.63
C LEU A 32 -8.37 -12.35 -10.40
N PRO A 33 -8.86 -11.94 -9.23
CA PRO A 33 -8.91 -10.51 -8.92
C PRO A 33 -7.54 -10.00 -8.55
N TYR A 34 -7.22 -8.80 -9.04
CA TYR A 34 -5.97 -8.11 -8.74
C TYR A 34 -6.27 -6.69 -8.31
N TYR A 35 -5.51 -6.21 -7.32
CA TYR A 35 -5.52 -4.79 -6.99
C TYR A 35 -4.65 -4.05 -8.00
N VAL A 36 -5.15 -2.94 -8.47
CA VAL A 36 -4.33 -2.00 -9.25
C VAL A 36 -3.88 -0.93 -8.27
N LEU A 37 -2.61 -0.99 -7.89
CA LEU A 37 -2.06 -0.09 -6.89
C LEU A 37 -1.21 0.97 -7.55
N LYS A 38 -1.41 2.21 -7.17
CA LYS A 38 -0.62 3.31 -7.67
C LYS A 38 0.13 3.95 -6.51
N SER A 39 1.45 3.99 -6.60
CA SER A 39 2.27 4.60 -5.56
C SER A 39 2.07 6.11 -5.56
N VAL A 40 1.85 6.69 -4.37
CA VAL A 40 1.65 8.13 -4.27
C VAL A 40 2.96 8.90 -4.39
N LEU A 41 4.09 8.22 -4.26
CA LEU A 41 5.39 8.89 -4.30
C LEU A 41 5.96 8.99 -5.71
N ASP A 42 5.86 7.92 -6.49
CA ASP A 42 6.45 7.91 -7.83
C ASP A 42 5.43 7.58 -8.92
N GLU A 43 4.18 7.46 -8.56
CA GLU A 43 3.06 7.20 -9.47
C GLU A 43 3.18 5.92 -10.29
N LYS A 44 4.03 5.01 -9.85
CA LYS A 44 4.14 3.71 -10.51
C LYS A 44 2.93 2.84 -10.20
N THR A 45 2.49 2.11 -11.20
CA THR A 45 1.34 1.23 -11.06
C THR A 45 1.80 -0.21 -10.93
N SER A 46 1.18 -0.95 -10.03
CA SER A 46 1.48 -2.36 -9.81
C SER A 46 0.20 -3.15 -9.74
N TYR A 47 0.28 -4.42 -10.14
CA TYR A 47 -0.84 -5.34 -10.06
C TYR A 47 -0.50 -6.42 -9.05
N ILE A 48 -1.28 -6.54 -8.00
CA ILE A 48 -1.03 -7.50 -6.93
C ILE A 48 -2.27 -8.33 -6.70
N PRO A 49 -2.15 -9.68 -6.70
CA PRO A 49 -3.30 -10.53 -6.48
C PRO A 49 -4.01 -10.19 -5.18
N VAL A 50 -5.33 -10.19 -5.19
CA VAL A 50 -6.11 -9.93 -3.99
C VAL A 50 -5.86 -11.03 -2.95
N ASN A 51 -5.73 -12.26 -3.42
CA ASN A 51 -5.48 -13.40 -2.56
C ASN A 51 -4.06 -13.93 -2.75
N ASN A 52 -3.48 -14.46 -1.68
CA ASN A 52 -2.17 -15.11 -1.73
C ASN A 52 -1.05 -14.22 -2.26
N HIS A 53 -1.15 -12.90 -2.00
CA HIS A 53 -0.06 -12.01 -2.40
C HIS A 53 1.13 -12.22 -1.48
N GLN A 54 2.33 -12.15 -2.06
CA GLN A 54 3.55 -12.35 -1.31
C GLN A 54 4.08 -11.06 -0.69
N VAL A 55 3.57 -9.93 -1.16
CA VAL A 55 3.93 -8.63 -0.63
C VAL A 55 3.00 -8.30 0.52
N SER A 56 3.56 -7.84 1.63
CA SER A 56 2.73 -7.47 2.77
C SER A 56 1.98 -6.18 2.49
N LEU A 57 0.67 -6.22 2.61
CA LEU A 57 -0.20 -5.07 2.42
C LEU A 57 -1.01 -4.85 3.68
N ARG A 58 -1.17 -3.61 4.07
CA ARG A 58 -1.98 -3.29 5.25
C ARG A 58 -2.61 -1.92 5.07
N GLU A 59 -3.60 -1.63 5.90
CA GLU A 59 -4.22 -0.32 5.89
C GLU A 59 -3.18 0.72 6.31
N LEU A 60 -3.30 1.91 5.74
CA LEU A 60 -2.39 2.99 6.10
C LEU A 60 -2.59 3.36 7.57
N PHE A 61 -1.48 3.71 8.23
CA PHE A 61 -1.56 4.04 9.66
C PHE A 61 -2.37 5.32 9.90
N THR A 62 -2.88 5.42 11.12
CA THR A 62 -3.51 6.66 11.58
C THR A 62 -2.41 7.65 11.95
N GLU A 63 -2.80 8.90 12.17
CA GLU A 63 -1.84 9.91 12.61
C GLU A 63 -1.20 9.52 13.93
N GLU A 64 -1.98 8.97 14.86
CA GLU A 64 -1.45 8.51 16.13
C GLU A 64 -0.40 7.43 15.94
N GLU A 65 -0.68 6.45 15.11
CA GLU A 65 0.27 5.38 14.85
C GLU A 65 1.54 5.92 14.21
N ALA A 66 1.39 6.89 13.31
CA ALA A 66 2.55 7.48 12.66
C ALA A 66 3.44 8.21 13.67
N ARG A 67 2.84 8.90 14.63
CA ARG A 67 3.61 9.59 15.67
C ARG A 67 4.36 8.60 16.55
N GLU A 68 3.74 7.48 16.87
CA GLU A 68 4.39 6.44 17.65
C GLU A 68 5.58 5.86 16.89
N LEU A 69 5.43 5.67 15.59
CA LEU A 69 6.50 5.14 14.77
C LEU A 69 7.68 6.09 14.68
N LEU A 70 7.47 7.38 14.82
CA LEU A 70 8.57 8.36 14.81
C LEU A 70 9.54 8.11 15.95
N GLU A 71 9.08 7.53 17.05
CA GLU A 71 9.93 7.24 18.18
C GLU A 71 10.59 5.88 18.10
N ASN A 72 10.27 5.12 17.08
CA ASN A 72 10.82 3.78 16.91
C ASN A 72 12.15 3.85 16.15
N PRO A 73 13.26 3.37 16.75
CA PRO A 73 14.57 3.43 16.09
C PRO A 73 14.62 2.61 14.80
N GLU A 74 13.74 1.64 14.64
CA GLU A 74 13.70 0.85 13.41
C GLU A 74 13.25 1.69 12.21
N LEU A 75 12.61 2.83 12.44
CA LEU A 75 12.12 3.67 11.37
C LEU A 75 13.26 4.16 10.47
N GLU A 76 14.40 4.47 11.08
CA GLU A 76 15.55 4.96 10.31
C GLU A 76 16.12 3.91 9.36
N LYS A 77 15.87 2.64 9.65
CA LYS A 77 16.36 1.55 8.84
C LYS A 77 15.43 1.15 7.72
N ASN A 78 14.22 1.69 7.71
CA ASN A 78 13.21 1.32 6.73
C ASN A 78 12.71 2.57 6.01
N GLU A 79 13.28 2.83 4.84
CA GLU A 79 12.94 4.02 4.08
C GLU A 79 11.49 4.06 3.63
N GLN A 80 10.92 2.90 3.29
CA GLN A 80 9.53 2.85 2.89
C GLN A 80 8.61 3.23 4.04
N LEU A 81 8.89 2.70 5.21
CA LEU A 81 8.09 3.01 6.38
C LEU A 81 8.24 4.48 6.77
N LYS A 82 9.46 4.99 6.71
CA LYS A 82 9.72 6.39 7.02
C LYS A 82 8.96 7.32 6.09
N ALA A 83 8.98 7.02 4.79
CA ALA A 83 8.26 7.82 3.81
C ALA A 83 6.75 7.77 4.07
N ALA A 84 6.24 6.60 4.43
CA ALA A 84 4.81 6.44 4.71
C ALA A 84 4.40 7.24 5.95
N VAL A 85 5.23 7.22 6.99
CA VAL A 85 4.95 7.98 8.20
C VAL A 85 4.92 9.48 7.89
N HIS A 86 5.90 9.96 7.12
CA HIS A 86 5.93 11.37 6.74
C HIS A 86 4.71 11.74 5.92
N TYR A 87 4.29 10.85 5.01
CA TYR A 87 3.12 11.10 4.20
C TYR A 87 1.88 11.30 5.07
N VAL A 88 1.69 10.41 6.05
CA VAL A 88 0.53 10.47 6.94
C VAL A 88 0.54 11.77 7.74
N LEU A 89 1.70 12.16 8.25
CA LEU A 89 1.79 13.35 9.11
C LEU A 89 1.66 14.65 8.33
N GLN A 90 1.99 14.64 7.05
CA GLN A 90 1.88 15.83 6.20
C GLN A 90 0.50 15.95 5.56
N SER A 91 -0.22 14.85 5.48
CA SER A 91 -1.53 14.83 4.84
C SER A 91 -2.57 15.22 5.86
N LYS A 92 -2.80 16.51 5.97
CA LYS A 92 -3.80 17.03 6.91
C LYS A 92 -5.10 17.28 6.18
N GLU A 93 -6.07 16.50 6.48
CA GLU A 93 -7.40 16.66 5.91
C GLU A 93 -8.43 16.71 6.98
#